data_9c314a0d2c890a7e57d744b0fbacf284
#
_entry.id   9c314a0d2c890a7e57d744b0fbacf284
#
_cell.length_a   1.000
_cell.length_b   1.000
_cell.length_c   1.000
_cell.angle_alpha   90.00
_cell.angle_beta   90.00
_cell.angle_gamma   90.00
#
_symmetry.space_group_name_H-M   'P 1'
#
loop_
_entity.id
_entity.type
_entity.pdbx_description
1 polymer ?
#
loop_
_entity_poly.entity_id
_entity_poly.type
_entity_poly.pdbx_seq_one_letter_code
_entity_poly.pdbx_strand_id
1 'polypeptide(L)'
;QPTFTLGERVERFAKLADGSFQLSTTDDTEIHCKAVAIAGGLGSFEPRKPAVENLERFEGGKGVHYMVRDPEHFRDKKIVIAGGGDSALDWTIFLANEASEVTLVHRGTTFRGAADSAEKVKNLHEAGKIKLVLSSNVTHLHGTGHLQEVTIMGNNGEAETVPLDAFVPLFGLTPKLGPIGDWNLKLTDDAIVVNTEDFSTSLPGVYAIGDINTYPGKLKLILCGFHEAALMSQGVFKYIYPDKRYILKYTTVNGAPSL
;
A
#
# COMPACT_ATOMS: atom_id res chain seq x y z
N GLN A 1 6.26 -20.79 -21.23
CA GLN A 1 5.61 -19.51 -20.90
C GLN A 1 4.96 -19.66 -19.53
N PRO A 2 4.91 -18.60 -18.71
CA PRO A 2 4.21 -18.63 -17.44
C PRO A 2 2.68 -18.72 -17.66
N THR A 3 1.99 -19.42 -16.75
CA THR A 3 0.53 -19.40 -16.67
C THR A 3 0.13 -18.29 -15.70
N PHE A 4 -0.88 -17.51 -16.06
CA PHE A 4 -1.43 -16.45 -15.24
C PHE A 4 -2.83 -16.82 -14.77
N THR A 5 -3.08 -16.72 -13.47
CA THR A 5 -4.40 -16.80 -12.84
C THR A 5 -4.73 -15.41 -12.32
N LEU A 6 -5.56 -14.66 -13.05
CA LEU A 6 -5.83 -13.26 -12.79
C LEU A 6 -7.21 -13.05 -12.17
N GLY A 7 -7.33 -12.07 -11.29
CA GLY A 7 -8.58 -11.74 -10.61
C GLY A 7 -8.93 -12.64 -9.43
N GLU A 8 -8.08 -13.61 -9.11
CA GLU A 8 -8.29 -14.57 -8.05
C GLU A 8 -7.29 -14.38 -6.91
N ARG A 9 -7.70 -14.70 -5.71
CA ARG A 9 -6.84 -14.67 -4.52
C ARG A 9 -6.62 -16.10 -4.03
N VAL A 10 -5.38 -16.44 -3.67
CA VAL A 10 -5.07 -17.69 -2.97
C VAL A 10 -5.64 -17.64 -1.56
N GLU A 11 -6.54 -18.56 -1.23
CA GLU A 11 -7.17 -18.65 0.08
C GLU A 11 -6.66 -19.82 0.91
N ARG A 12 -6.44 -20.97 0.29
CA ARG A 12 -5.99 -22.16 0.98
C ARG A 12 -4.60 -22.57 0.50
N PHE A 13 -3.82 -23.04 1.45
CA PHE A 13 -2.46 -23.49 1.25
C PHE A 13 -2.27 -24.79 2.04
N ALA A 14 -1.80 -25.83 1.38
CA ALA A 14 -1.51 -27.11 1.99
C ALA A 14 -0.17 -27.66 1.49
N LYS A 15 0.62 -28.22 2.41
CA LYS A 15 1.79 -29.03 2.07
C LYS A 15 1.37 -30.48 1.96
N LEU A 16 1.68 -31.14 0.85
CA LEU A 16 1.33 -32.52 0.57
C LEU A 16 2.38 -33.50 1.14
N ALA A 17 2.01 -34.77 1.20
CA ALA A 17 2.86 -35.83 1.76
C ALA A 17 4.15 -36.05 0.97
N ASP A 18 4.15 -35.75 -0.33
CA ASP A 18 5.33 -35.83 -1.20
C ASP A 18 6.25 -34.59 -1.11
N GLY A 19 5.89 -33.62 -0.23
CA GLY A 19 6.62 -32.37 -0.04
C GLY A 19 6.28 -31.25 -0.99
N SER A 20 5.40 -31.47 -1.97
CA SER A 20 4.85 -30.44 -2.86
C SER A 20 3.76 -29.63 -2.15
N PHE A 21 3.23 -28.62 -2.83
CA PHE A 21 2.19 -27.73 -2.29
C PHE A 21 0.96 -27.72 -3.20
N GLN A 22 -0.19 -27.59 -2.57
CA GLN A 22 -1.47 -27.33 -3.20
C GLN A 22 -1.99 -25.97 -2.73
N LEU A 23 -2.35 -25.13 -3.69
CA LEU A 23 -2.96 -23.82 -3.46
C LEU A 23 -4.37 -23.86 -4.07
N SER A 24 -5.34 -23.28 -3.37
CA SER A 24 -6.70 -23.09 -3.91
C SER A 24 -7.07 -21.62 -3.84
N THR A 25 -7.71 -21.12 -4.87
CA THR A 25 -8.09 -19.72 -5.00
C THR A 25 -9.56 -19.47 -4.67
N THR A 26 -9.96 -18.18 -4.69
CA THR A 26 -11.36 -17.75 -4.51
C THR A 26 -12.33 -18.36 -5.51
N ASP A 27 -11.88 -18.70 -6.72
CA ASP A 27 -12.68 -19.24 -7.81
C ASP A 27 -12.47 -20.75 -7.98
N ASP A 28 -11.99 -21.42 -6.90
CA ASP A 28 -11.71 -22.86 -6.83
C ASP A 28 -10.66 -23.36 -7.84
N THR A 29 -9.80 -22.47 -8.35
CA THR A 29 -8.65 -22.89 -9.15
C THR A 29 -7.63 -23.59 -8.24
N GLU A 30 -7.28 -24.83 -8.63
CA GLU A 30 -6.28 -25.65 -7.93
C GLU A 30 -4.92 -25.56 -8.61
N ILE A 31 -3.86 -25.23 -7.84
CA ILE A 31 -2.49 -25.09 -8.32
C ILE A 31 -1.60 -26.04 -7.53
N HIS A 32 -0.92 -26.97 -8.23
CA HIS A 32 0.09 -27.84 -7.65
C HIS A 32 1.49 -27.37 -8.00
N CYS A 33 2.36 -27.23 -7.01
CA CYS A 33 3.73 -26.72 -7.22
C CYS A 33 4.73 -27.31 -6.23
N LYS A 34 6.02 -27.24 -6.59
CA LYS A 34 7.12 -27.71 -5.74
C LYS A 34 7.65 -26.63 -4.80
N ALA A 35 7.43 -25.37 -5.11
CA ALA A 35 7.81 -24.24 -4.28
C ALA A 35 6.82 -23.10 -4.46
N VAL A 36 6.69 -22.25 -3.45
CA VAL A 36 5.81 -21.08 -3.43
C VAL A 36 6.63 -19.83 -3.14
N ALA A 37 6.50 -18.80 -3.98
CA ALA A 37 7.06 -17.47 -3.75
C ALA A 37 5.93 -16.47 -3.45
N ILE A 38 5.96 -15.88 -2.27
CA ILE A 38 4.99 -14.89 -1.83
C ILE A 38 5.54 -13.50 -2.13
N ALA A 39 4.88 -12.77 -3.04
CA ALA A 39 5.23 -11.41 -3.44
C ALA A 39 4.01 -10.47 -3.29
N GLY A 40 3.27 -10.62 -2.20
CA GLY A 40 1.97 -9.97 -1.95
C GLY A 40 2.04 -8.50 -1.51
N GLY A 41 3.19 -7.84 -1.59
CA GLY A 41 3.35 -6.46 -1.14
C GLY A 41 3.06 -6.30 0.36
N LEU A 42 2.19 -5.37 0.74
CA LEU A 42 1.74 -5.21 2.13
C LEU A 42 0.48 -6.06 2.45
N GLY A 43 0.14 -7.03 1.59
CA GLY A 43 -1.10 -7.80 1.69
C GLY A 43 -2.31 -7.01 1.17
N SER A 44 -3.49 -7.22 1.72
CA SER A 44 -4.64 -6.39 1.42
C SER A 44 -4.49 -5.03 2.09
N PHE A 45 -4.71 -3.96 1.30
CA PHE A 45 -4.61 -2.60 1.81
C PHE A 45 -5.93 -2.18 2.43
N GLU A 46 -5.94 -1.96 3.73
CA GLU A 46 -7.01 -1.21 4.36
C GLU A 46 -6.50 0.19 4.71
N PRO A 47 -7.17 1.24 4.20
CA PRO A 47 -6.84 2.60 4.59
C PRO A 47 -7.08 2.76 6.09
N ARG A 48 -6.15 3.45 6.76
CA ARG A 48 -6.37 3.84 8.17
C ARG A 48 -7.51 4.84 8.22
N LYS A 49 -8.61 4.41 8.79
CA LYS A 49 -9.78 5.27 8.98
C LYS A 49 -9.51 6.28 10.10
N PRO A 50 -9.79 7.57 9.88
CA PRO A 50 -9.74 8.57 10.94
C PRO A 50 -10.87 8.35 11.95
N ALA A 51 -10.63 8.77 13.20
CA ALA A 51 -11.69 8.90 14.20
C ALA A 51 -12.48 10.20 13.93
N VAL A 52 -13.38 10.16 12.95
CA VAL A 52 -14.22 11.27 12.51
C VAL A 52 -15.68 10.86 12.65
N GLU A 53 -16.50 11.67 13.28
CA GLU A 53 -17.92 11.39 13.42
C GLU A 53 -18.63 11.38 12.07
N ASN A 54 -19.57 10.48 11.90
CA ASN A 54 -20.34 10.22 10.68
C ASN A 54 -19.52 9.72 9.47
N LEU A 55 -18.28 9.29 9.65
CA LEU A 55 -17.41 8.86 8.55
C LEU A 55 -18.08 7.81 7.65
N GLU A 56 -18.64 6.75 8.26
CA GLU A 56 -19.24 5.62 7.54
C GLU A 56 -20.47 6.02 6.69
N ARG A 57 -21.18 7.09 7.08
CA ARG A 57 -22.34 7.59 6.32
C ARG A 57 -21.96 8.11 4.95
N PHE A 58 -20.73 8.58 4.78
CA PHE A 58 -20.23 9.22 3.57
C PHE A 58 -19.20 8.38 2.82
N GLU A 59 -18.95 7.14 3.24
CA GLU A 59 -18.22 6.13 2.48
C GLU A 59 -19.04 5.61 1.29
N GLY A 60 -18.42 4.79 0.43
CA GLY A 60 -19.13 4.14 -0.67
C GLY A 60 -19.59 5.10 -1.77
N GLY A 61 -18.78 6.10 -2.12
CA GLY A 61 -19.09 7.06 -3.20
C GLY A 61 -19.89 8.28 -2.77
N LYS A 62 -20.08 8.49 -1.47
CA LYS A 62 -20.87 9.60 -0.93
C LYS A 62 -20.02 10.80 -0.47
N GLY A 63 -18.74 10.87 -0.86
CA GLY A 63 -17.87 12.02 -0.62
C GLY A 63 -16.59 11.71 0.17
N VAL A 64 -16.43 10.51 0.79
CA VAL A 64 -15.17 10.08 1.41
C VAL A 64 -14.39 9.19 0.46
N HIS A 65 -13.11 9.54 0.22
CA HIS A 65 -12.22 8.86 -0.70
C HIS A 65 -10.88 8.56 -0.02
N TYR A 66 -10.55 7.30 0.21
CA TYR A 66 -9.29 6.89 0.84
C TYR A 66 -8.10 6.82 -0.13
N MET A 67 -8.36 7.01 -1.42
CA MET A 67 -7.36 7.09 -2.48
C MET A 67 -7.89 7.90 -3.65
N VAL A 68 -7.00 8.53 -4.39
CA VAL A 68 -7.30 9.18 -5.66
C VAL A 68 -6.99 8.18 -6.76
N ARG A 69 -8.02 7.58 -7.36
CA ARG A 69 -7.88 6.64 -8.50
C ARG A 69 -7.92 7.36 -9.83
N ASP A 70 -8.81 8.32 -9.91
CA ASP A 70 -9.04 9.14 -11.09
C ASP A 70 -9.07 10.60 -10.64
N PRO A 71 -8.04 11.40 -10.95
CA PRO A 71 -7.99 12.82 -10.60
C PRO A 71 -9.10 13.65 -11.23
N GLU A 72 -9.58 13.29 -12.43
CA GLU A 72 -10.68 13.99 -13.11
C GLU A 72 -11.96 14.01 -12.27
N HIS A 73 -12.16 12.99 -11.42
CA HIS A 73 -13.29 12.96 -10.48
C HIS A 73 -13.32 14.18 -9.54
N PHE A 74 -12.18 14.81 -9.31
CA PHE A 74 -12.03 15.93 -8.38
C PHE A 74 -11.97 17.29 -9.08
N ARG A 75 -12.07 17.33 -10.40
CA ARG A 75 -12.10 18.58 -11.19
C ARG A 75 -13.24 19.48 -10.73
N ASP A 76 -12.93 20.76 -10.55
CA ASP A 76 -13.85 21.83 -10.13
C ASP A 76 -14.54 21.61 -8.77
N LYS A 77 -14.09 20.64 -7.96
CA LYS A 77 -14.62 20.34 -6.64
C LYS A 77 -13.86 21.05 -5.52
N LYS A 78 -14.53 21.27 -4.40
CA LYS A 78 -13.94 21.67 -3.13
C LYS A 78 -13.50 20.43 -2.37
N ILE A 79 -12.22 20.34 -2.05
CA ILE A 79 -11.63 19.13 -1.47
C ILE A 79 -10.95 19.45 -0.15
N VAL A 80 -11.21 18.63 0.86
CA VAL A 80 -10.42 18.64 2.10
C VAL A 80 -9.57 17.36 2.12
N ILE A 81 -8.24 17.53 2.11
CA ILE A 81 -7.27 16.46 2.27
C ILE A 81 -6.78 16.48 3.71
N ALA A 82 -6.77 15.33 4.39
CA ALA A 82 -6.21 15.22 5.73
C ALA A 82 -5.02 14.28 5.74
N GLY A 83 -3.86 14.76 6.21
CA GLY A 83 -2.64 13.96 6.27
C GLY A 83 -1.38 14.81 6.38
N GLY A 84 -0.21 14.19 6.34
CA GLY A 84 1.10 14.88 6.42
C GLY A 84 2.26 14.00 5.98
N GLY A 85 1.99 12.88 5.32
CA GLY A 85 2.97 12.04 4.62
C GLY A 85 2.98 12.35 3.12
N ASP A 86 3.85 11.66 2.37
CA ASP A 86 4.07 11.89 0.94
C ASP A 86 2.76 11.89 0.14
N SER A 87 1.89 10.88 0.33
CA SER A 87 0.61 10.82 -0.40
C SER A 87 -0.26 12.06 -0.21
N ALA A 88 -0.32 12.61 1.01
CA ALA A 88 -1.14 13.80 1.28
C ALA A 88 -0.54 15.05 0.61
N LEU A 89 0.79 15.20 0.65
CA LEU A 89 1.48 16.32 0.03
C LEU A 89 1.40 16.26 -1.50
N ASP A 90 1.68 15.09 -2.08
CA ASP A 90 1.70 14.91 -3.55
C ASP A 90 0.31 15.11 -4.15
N TRP A 91 -0.75 14.55 -3.52
CA TRP A 91 -2.11 14.79 -3.98
C TRP A 91 -2.59 16.22 -3.76
N THR A 92 -2.14 16.89 -2.70
CA THR A 92 -2.41 18.32 -2.52
C THR A 92 -1.80 19.15 -3.63
N ILE A 93 -0.53 18.90 -3.99
CA ILE A 93 0.17 19.60 -5.07
C ILE A 93 -0.51 19.35 -6.41
N PHE A 94 -0.87 18.10 -6.70
CA PHE A 94 -1.50 17.75 -7.97
C PHE A 94 -2.89 18.37 -8.09
N LEU A 95 -3.75 18.18 -7.09
CA LEU A 95 -5.14 18.63 -7.14
C LEU A 95 -5.30 20.15 -6.98
N ALA A 96 -4.28 20.87 -6.54
CA ALA A 96 -4.27 22.34 -6.52
C ALA A 96 -4.49 23.00 -7.90
N ASN A 97 -4.26 22.25 -8.99
CA ASN A 97 -4.49 22.73 -10.36
C ASN A 97 -5.76 22.18 -11.01
N GLU A 98 -6.38 21.18 -10.40
CA GLU A 98 -7.55 20.48 -10.95
C GLU A 98 -8.84 20.85 -10.21
N ALA A 99 -8.77 20.95 -8.89
CA ALA A 99 -9.92 21.26 -8.05
C ALA A 99 -10.19 22.77 -7.99
N SER A 100 -11.43 23.14 -7.66
CA SER A 100 -11.79 24.56 -7.45
C SER A 100 -11.21 25.11 -6.14
N GLU A 101 -11.09 24.26 -5.11
CA GLU A 101 -10.52 24.62 -3.82
C GLU A 101 -9.90 23.38 -3.16
N VAL A 102 -8.68 23.50 -2.64
CA VAL A 102 -8.00 22.45 -1.88
C VAL A 102 -7.63 22.97 -0.50
N THR A 103 -8.12 22.31 0.54
CA THR A 103 -7.70 22.54 1.92
C THR A 103 -6.91 21.32 2.42
N LEU A 104 -5.65 21.54 2.80
CA LEU A 104 -4.84 20.51 3.46
C LEU A 104 -4.90 20.71 4.99
N VAL A 105 -5.41 19.69 5.70
CA VAL A 105 -5.47 19.66 7.17
C VAL A 105 -4.40 18.73 7.71
N HIS A 106 -3.56 19.22 8.62
CA HIS A 106 -2.54 18.42 9.28
C HIS A 106 -2.51 18.64 10.79
N ARG A 107 -2.49 17.53 11.55
CA ARG A 107 -2.51 17.54 13.03
C ARG A 107 -1.28 18.14 13.69
N GLY A 108 -0.14 18.14 13.00
CA GLY A 108 1.13 18.69 13.48
C GLY A 108 1.45 20.05 12.86
N THR A 109 2.61 20.55 13.20
CA THR A 109 3.18 21.78 12.63
C THR A 109 4.19 21.50 11.51
N THR A 110 4.66 20.24 11.41
CA THR A 110 5.66 19.79 10.44
C THR A 110 5.19 18.53 9.74
N PHE A 111 5.48 18.41 8.46
CA PHE A 111 5.15 17.24 7.65
C PHE A 111 6.19 16.13 7.82
N ARG A 112 5.74 14.89 7.63
CA ARG A 112 6.60 13.70 7.61
C ARG A 112 7.03 13.33 6.18
N GLY A 113 6.34 13.84 5.17
CA GLY A 113 6.67 13.61 3.77
C GLY A 113 7.95 14.33 3.34
N ALA A 114 8.37 14.14 2.10
CA ALA A 114 9.58 14.68 1.52
C ALA A 114 9.66 16.21 1.69
N ALA A 115 10.85 16.72 2.02
CA ALA A 115 11.06 18.15 2.29
C ALA A 115 10.69 19.04 1.08
N ASP A 116 11.00 18.59 -0.13
CA ASP A 116 10.63 19.28 -1.38
C ASP A 116 9.11 19.38 -1.57
N SER A 117 8.35 18.30 -1.32
CA SER A 117 6.88 18.32 -1.39
C SER A 117 6.29 19.21 -0.29
N ALA A 118 6.88 19.20 0.92
CA ALA A 118 6.46 20.08 2.01
C ALA A 118 6.67 21.56 1.68
N GLU A 119 7.80 21.92 1.05
CA GLU A 119 8.09 23.27 0.60
C GLU A 119 7.12 23.72 -0.51
N LYS A 120 6.86 22.87 -1.51
CA LYS A 120 5.88 23.15 -2.56
C LYS A 120 4.47 23.42 -2.01
N VAL A 121 4.02 22.64 -1.01
CA VAL A 121 2.73 22.87 -0.34
C VAL A 121 2.69 24.23 0.35
N LYS A 122 3.76 24.64 1.05
CA LYS A 122 3.84 25.97 1.66
C LYS A 122 3.77 27.08 0.63
N ASN A 123 4.54 26.97 -0.46
CA ASN A 123 4.55 27.94 -1.54
C ASN A 123 3.17 28.07 -2.21
N LEU A 124 2.44 26.97 -2.40
CA LEU A 124 1.07 26.98 -2.90
C LEU A 124 0.11 27.69 -1.94
N HIS A 125 0.29 27.51 -0.64
CA HIS A 125 -0.50 28.22 0.37
C HIS A 125 -0.20 29.73 0.37
N GLU A 126 1.06 30.13 0.35
CA GLU A 126 1.48 31.53 0.30
C GLU A 126 1.00 32.23 -0.98
N ALA A 127 0.94 31.49 -2.08
CA ALA A 127 0.38 31.97 -3.36
C ALA A 127 -1.18 31.98 -3.41
N GLY A 128 -1.84 31.57 -2.31
CA GLY A 128 -3.32 31.51 -2.24
C GLY A 128 -3.95 30.43 -3.09
N LYS A 129 -3.18 29.45 -3.60
CA LYS A 129 -3.67 28.33 -4.41
C LYS A 129 -4.36 27.25 -3.60
N ILE A 130 -3.99 27.09 -2.33
CA ILE A 130 -4.58 26.14 -1.39
C ILE A 130 -4.74 26.80 -0.01
N LYS A 131 -5.61 26.22 0.82
CA LYS A 131 -5.69 26.52 2.26
C LYS A 131 -4.88 25.47 3.03
N LEU A 132 -3.92 25.87 3.84
CA LEU A 132 -3.16 25.00 4.73
C LEU A 132 -3.58 25.24 6.18
N VAL A 133 -4.08 24.19 6.84
CA VAL A 133 -4.54 24.23 8.24
C VAL A 133 -3.70 23.26 9.05
N LEU A 134 -2.76 23.79 9.80
CA LEU A 134 -1.86 23.04 10.68
C LEU A 134 -2.43 22.94 12.11
N SER A 135 -1.85 22.04 12.91
CA SER A 135 -2.26 21.80 14.32
C SER A 135 -3.76 21.56 14.46
N SER A 136 -4.36 20.89 13.50
CA SER A 136 -5.81 20.71 13.40
C SER A 136 -6.19 19.32 12.91
N ASN A 137 -7.38 18.87 13.28
CA ASN A 137 -7.93 17.59 12.84
C ASN A 137 -9.35 17.79 12.30
N VAL A 138 -9.73 16.96 11.34
CA VAL A 138 -11.13 16.81 10.95
C VAL A 138 -11.83 15.97 12.02
N THR A 139 -12.97 16.44 12.54
CA THR A 139 -13.67 15.78 13.64
C THR A 139 -15.07 15.29 13.27
N HIS A 140 -15.80 16.00 12.41
CA HIS A 140 -17.18 15.65 12.04
C HIS A 140 -17.39 15.86 10.54
N LEU A 141 -18.21 14.99 9.95
CA LEU A 141 -18.71 15.12 8.59
C LEU A 141 -20.21 15.40 8.61
N HIS A 142 -20.67 16.32 7.75
CA HIS A 142 -22.05 16.76 7.68
C HIS A 142 -22.59 16.66 6.26
N GLY A 143 -23.91 16.43 6.14
CA GLY A 143 -24.62 16.39 4.86
C GLY A 143 -25.85 15.50 4.90
N THR A 144 -26.65 15.61 3.84
CA THR A 144 -27.86 14.81 3.64
C THR A 144 -27.69 13.98 2.37
N GLY A 145 -27.46 12.65 2.53
CA GLY A 145 -27.22 11.73 1.40
C GLY A 145 -25.77 11.76 0.88
N HIS A 146 -25.21 12.92 0.63
CA HIS A 146 -23.81 13.16 0.26
C HIS A 146 -23.13 14.09 1.26
N LEU A 147 -21.80 14.05 1.29
CA LEU A 147 -20.97 14.95 2.08
C LEU A 147 -21.09 16.38 1.56
N GLN A 148 -21.29 17.34 2.46
CA GLN A 148 -21.49 18.76 2.12
C GLN A 148 -20.60 19.69 2.94
N GLU A 149 -20.29 19.33 4.20
CA GLU A 149 -19.48 20.14 5.10
C GLU A 149 -18.62 19.27 6.02
N VAL A 150 -17.54 19.83 6.51
CA VAL A 150 -16.62 19.19 7.47
C VAL A 150 -16.28 20.17 8.59
N THR A 151 -16.25 19.67 9.83
CA THR A 151 -15.74 20.43 10.97
C THR A 151 -14.26 20.14 11.17
N ILE A 152 -13.44 21.19 11.13
CA ILE A 152 -12.01 21.18 11.43
C ILE A 152 -11.82 21.77 12.82
N MET A 153 -11.19 21.00 13.72
CA MET A 153 -10.92 21.39 15.11
C MET A 153 -9.42 21.69 15.27
N GLY A 154 -9.09 22.89 15.67
CA GLY A 154 -7.76 23.29 16.05
C GLY A 154 -7.35 22.74 17.43
N ASN A 155 -6.06 22.56 17.66
CA ASN A 155 -5.54 22.15 18.97
C ASN A 155 -5.77 23.21 20.08
N ASN A 156 -6.12 24.43 19.69
CA ASN A 156 -6.56 25.50 20.59
C ASN A 156 -8.03 25.40 21.02
N GLY A 157 -8.76 24.40 20.51
CA GLY A 157 -10.18 24.17 20.78
C GLY A 157 -11.14 24.98 19.88
N GLU A 158 -10.64 25.78 18.95
CA GLU A 158 -11.46 26.47 17.97
C GLU A 158 -11.92 25.50 16.86
N ALA A 159 -13.19 25.60 16.50
CA ALA A 159 -13.78 24.80 15.44
C ALA A 159 -14.24 25.66 14.27
N GLU A 160 -13.94 25.25 13.05
CA GLU A 160 -14.42 25.84 11.81
C GLU A 160 -15.17 24.77 11.00
N THR A 161 -16.35 25.10 10.51
CA THR A 161 -17.07 24.24 9.56
C THR A 161 -16.91 24.82 8.16
N VAL A 162 -16.40 23.99 7.24
CA VAL A 162 -16.11 24.39 5.86
C VAL A 162 -16.89 23.53 4.87
N PRO A 163 -17.42 24.12 3.78
CA PRO A 163 -18.11 23.36 2.74
C PRO A 163 -17.10 22.58 1.89
N LEU A 164 -17.49 21.36 1.46
CA LEU A 164 -16.69 20.55 0.55
C LEU A 164 -17.58 19.58 -0.25
N ASP A 165 -17.02 19.07 -1.35
CA ASP A 165 -17.60 18.00 -2.16
C ASP A 165 -16.91 16.64 -1.88
N ALA A 166 -15.66 16.67 -1.40
CA ALA A 166 -14.89 15.46 -1.12
C ALA A 166 -13.94 15.61 0.06
N PHE A 167 -13.92 14.59 0.92
CA PHE A 167 -12.94 14.40 1.99
C PHE A 167 -11.99 13.25 1.64
N VAL A 168 -10.68 13.54 1.65
CA VAL A 168 -9.63 12.59 1.27
C VAL A 168 -8.67 12.37 2.45
N PRO A 169 -8.98 11.44 3.38
CA PRO A 169 -8.10 11.11 4.49
C PRO A 169 -6.95 10.20 4.03
N LEU A 170 -5.71 10.72 4.05
CA LEU A 170 -4.49 10.01 3.63
C LEU A 170 -3.58 9.75 4.84
N PHE A 171 -4.02 8.85 5.72
CA PHE A 171 -3.32 8.48 6.97
C PHE A 171 -2.41 7.26 6.84
N GLY A 172 -2.21 6.78 5.62
CA GLY A 172 -1.49 5.56 5.30
C GLY A 172 -2.38 4.34 5.32
N LEU A 173 -1.75 3.20 5.11
CA LEU A 173 -2.39 1.90 4.98
C LEU A 173 -2.03 1.02 6.16
N THR A 174 -2.95 0.14 6.56
CA THR A 174 -2.66 -0.94 7.51
C THR A 174 -2.42 -2.20 6.70
N PRO A 175 -1.21 -2.80 6.79
CA PRO A 175 -0.95 -4.09 6.19
C PRO A 175 -1.88 -5.14 6.75
N LYS A 176 -2.42 -6.02 5.90
CA LYS A 176 -3.14 -7.21 6.31
C LYS A 176 -2.70 -8.39 5.46
N LEU A 177 -2.18 -9.41 6.09
CA LEU A 177 -1.71 -10.62 5.40
C LEU A 177 -2.86 -11.45 4.82
N GLY A 178 -4.10 -11.25 5.32
CA GLY A 178 -5.24 -12.07 4.93
C GLY A 178 -4.99 -13.55 5.20
N PRO A 179 -5.35 -14.47 4.29
CA PRO A 179 -5.17 -15.92 4.47
C PRO A 179 -3.71 -16.33 4.74
N ILE A 180 -2.73 -15.56 4.26
CA ILE A 180 -1.29 -15.83 4.48
C ILE A 180 -0.95 -15.86 5.98
N GLY A 181 -1.67 -15.10 6.80
CA GLY A 181 -1.50 -15.09 8.26
C GLY A 181 -1.72 -16.46 8.90
N ASP A 182 -2.53 -17.31 8.27
CA ASP A 182 -2.93 -18.64 8.75
C ASP A 182 -2.04 -19.78 8.20
N TRP A 183 -1.02 -19.47 7.38
CA TRP A 183 -0.18 -20.49 6.72
C TRP A 183 0.96 -21.01 7.59
N ASN A 184 0.91 -20.76 8.91
CA ASN A 184 1.92 -21.19 9.90
C ASN A 184 3.36 -20.71 9.58
N LEU A 185 3.49 -19.57 8.95
CA LEU A 185 4.77 -18.90 8.71
C LEU A 185 5.17 -18.11 9.96
N LYS A 186 6.48 -17.98 10.19
CA LYS A 186 6.97 -17.10 11.26
C LYS A 186 6.74 -15.64 10.84
N LEU A 187 5.96 -14.92 11.66
CA LEU A 187 5.61 -13.53 11.45
C LEU A 187 6.22 -12.62 12.51
N THR A 188 6.50 -11.38 12.13
CA THR A 188 6.85 -10.28 13.04
C THR A 188 6.27 -8.99 12.46
N ASP A 189 5.49 -8.24 13.26
CA ASP A 189 4.84 -6.97 12.86
C ASP A 189 4.06 -7.07 11.53
N ASP A 190 3.22 -8.11 11.41
CA ASP A 190 2.44 -8.42 10.19
C ASP A 190 3.29 -8.61 8.92
N ALA A 191 4.54 -9.05 9.07
CA ALA A 191 5.43 -9.37 7.95
C ALA A 191 6.07 -10.75 8.13
N ILE A 192 6.39 -11.42 7.01
CA ILE A 192 6.95 -12.77 6.99
C ILE A 192 8.45 -12.69 7.26
N VAL A 193 8.91 -13.37 8.31
CA VAL A 193 10.35 -13.48 8.63
C VAL A 193 11.03 -14.39 7.62
N VAL A 194 12.13 -13.93 7.04
CA VAL A 194 12.89 -14.66 6.02
C VAL A 194 14.38 -14.75 6.37
N ASN A 195 15.04 -15.77 5.81
CA ASN A 195 16.50 -15.83 5.75
C ASN A 195 17.00 -14.90 4.64
N THR A 196 17.96 -14.05 4.91
CA THR A 196 18.49 -13.07 3.95
C THR A 196 19.42 -13.67 2.88
N GLU A 197 19.82 -14.94 3.02
CA GLU A 197 20.68 -15.60 2.01
C GLU A 197 19.90 -15.99 0.75
N ASP A 198 18.62 -16.42 0.93
CA ASP A 198 17.81 -16.98 -0.14
C ASP A 198 16.32 -16.61 -0.06
N PHE A 199 15.92 -15.79 0.92
CA PHE A 199 14.57 -15.38 1.20
C PHE A 199 13.57 -16.51 1.48
N SER A 200 14.08 -17.67 1.94
CA SER A 200 13.26 -18.75 2.48
C SER A 200 12.57 -18.34 3.78
N THR A 201 11.36 -18.84 3.96
CA THR A 201 10.57 -18.65 5.19
C THR A 201 10.87 -19.77 6.22
N SER A 202 10.13 -19.77 7.32
CA SER A 202 10.18 -20.87 8.31
C SER A 202 9.67 -22.20 7.75
N LEU A 203 8.96 -22.21 6.62
CA LEU A 203 8.46 -23.42 5.97
C LEU A 203 9.29 -23.74 4.73
N PRO A 204 10.07 -24.87 4.71
CA PRO A 204 10.91 -25.22 3.57
C PRO A 204 10.10 -25.33 2.29
N GLY A 205 10.60 -24.70 1.21
CA GLY A 205 9.95 -24.61 -0.09
C GLY A 205 9.02 -23.38 -0.25
N VAL A 206 8.84 -22.59 0.82
CA VAL A 206 8.10 -21.33 0.78
C VAL A 206 9.06 -20.16 0.97
N TYR A 207 8.94 -19.17 0.12
CA TYR A 207 9.79 -17.98 0.05
C TYR A 207 8.92 -16.72 0.12
N ALA A 208 9.47 -15.60 0.59
CA ALA A 208 8.77 -14.34 0.60
C ALA A 208 9.69 -13.18 0.21
N ILE A 209 9.25 -12.33 -0.73
CA ILE A 209 10.01 -11.21 -1.28
C ILE A 209 9.18 -9.92 -1.33
N GLY A 210 9.86 -8.78 -1.40
CA GLY A 210 9.23 -7.47 -1.43
C GLY A 210 8.71 -7.04 -0.07
N ASP A 211 7.73 -6.16 -0.04
CA ASP A 211 7.27 -5.48 1.19
C ASP A 211 6.58 -6.41 2.20
N ILE A 212 6.21 -7.63 1.80
CA ILE A 212 5.55 -8.61 2.66
C ILE A 212 6.51 -9.29 3.63
N ASN A 213 7.82 -9.27 3.33
CA ASN A 213 8.82 -9.88 4.21
C ASN A 213 9.44 -8.89 5.19
N THR A 214 10.13 -9.45 6.21
CA THR A 214 10.92 -8.69 7.17
C THR A 214 12.20 -9.41 7.55
N TYR A 215 13.27 -8.63 7.77
CA TYR A 215 14.57 -9.04 8.27
C TYR A 215 15.31 -7.82 8.82
N PRO A 216 16.39 -7.95 9.61
CA PRO A 216 17.16 -6.82 10.11
C PRO A 216 17.68 -5.93 8.97
N GLY A 217 17.38 -4.62 9.02
CA GLY A 217 17.78 -3.66 7.99
C GLY A 217 16.89 -3.65 6.73
N LYS A 218 15.71 -4.26 6.77
CA LYS A 218 14.74 -4.25 5.66
C LYS A 218 14.37 -2.83 5.22
N LEU A 219 14.51 -2.57 3.92
CA LEU A 219 13.96 -1.39 3.25
C LEU A 219 12.83 -1.81 2.31
N LYS A 220 11.67 -1.15 2.44
CA LYS A 220 10.51 -1.39 1.57
C LYS A 220 10.63 -0.56 0.29
N LEU A 221 11.52 -0.99 -0.59
CA LEU A 221 11.81 -0.37 -1.88
C LEU A 221 11.67 -1.39 -3.01
N ILE A 222 11.19 -0.96 -4.17
CA ILE A 222 11.08 -1.80 -5.37
C ILE A 222 12.43 -2.42 -5.73
N LEU A 223 13.52 -1.65 -5.66
CA LEU A 223 14.89 -2.12 -5.89
C LEU A 223 15.27 -3.31 -4.98
N CYS A 224 14.93 -3.21 -3.67
CA CYS A 224 15.20 -4.28 -2.73
C CYS A 224 14.39 -5.54 -3.08
N GLY A 225 13.12 -5.41 -3.43
CA GLY A 225 12.28 -6.53 -3.85
C GLY A 225 12.82 -7.26 -5.08
N PHE A 226 13.35 -6.56 -6.07
CA PHE A 226 14.01 -7.19 -7.24
C PHE A 226 15.32 -7.89 -6.87
N HIS A 227 16.12 -7.31 -5.98
CA HIS A 227 17.32 -7.97 -5.47
C HIS A 227 16.96 -9.27 -4.71
N GLU A 228 15.96 -9.21 -3.85
CA GLU A 228 15.43 -10.36 -3.12
C GLU A 228 14.95 -11.45 -4.08
N ALA A 229 14.25 -11.10 -5.16
CA ALA A 229 13.78 -12.03 -6.18
C ALA A 229 14.96 -12.75 -6.88
N ALA A 230 16.05 -12.03 -7.14
CA ALA A 230 17.26 -12.60 -7.76
C ALA A 230 17.91 -13.66 -6.84
N LEU A 231 18.05 -13.39 -5.54
CA LEU A 231 18.61 -14.36 -4.58
C LEU A 231 17.65 -15.52 -4.33
N MET A 232 16.34 -15.22 -4.15
CA MET A 232 15.30 -16.24 -4.00
C MET A 232 15.29 -17.24 -5.15
N SER A 233 15.48 -16.79 -6.40
CA SER A 233 15.45 -17.68 -7.56
C SER A 233 16.54 -18.74 -7.51
N GLN A 234 17.71 -18.42 -6.95
CA GLN A 234 18.79 -19.38 -6.73
C GLN A 234 18.42 -20.36 -5.60
N GLY A 235 17.82 -19.89 -4.52
CA GLY A 235 17.34 -20.73 -3.41
C GLY A 235 16.28 -21.71 -3.87
N VAL A 236 15.29 -21.24 -4.61
CA VAL A 236 14.21 -22.07 -5.21
C VAL A 236 14.80 -23.13 -6.14
N PHE A 237 15.78 -22.75 -7.00
CA PHE A 237 16.41 -23.72 -7.88
C PHE A 237 17.09 -24.86 -7.11
N LYS A 238 17.87 -24.51 -6.07
CA LYS A 238 18.55 -25.52 -5.21
C LYS A 238 17.55 -26.41 -4.48
N TYR A 239 16.44 -25.86 -4.02
CA TYR A 239 15.38 -26.60 -3.35
C TYR A 239 14.70 -27.62 -4.29
N ILE A 240 14.35 -27.20 -5.51
CA ILE A 240 13.65 -28.05 -6.49
C ILE A 240 14.59 -29.08 -7.13
N TYR A 241 15.88 -28.71 -7.30
CA TYR A 241 16.90 -29.52 -7.99
C TYR A 241 18.15 -29.66 -7.14
N PRO A 242 18.10 -30.35 -5.98
CA PRO A 242 19.23 -30.41 -5.05
C PRO A 242 20.48 -31.01 -5.66
N ASP A 243 20.33 -31.96 -6.62
CA ASP A 243 21.45 -32.65 -7.29
C ASP A 243 21.99 -31.90 -8.51
N LYS A 244 21.39 -30.75 -8.88
CA LYS A 244 21.83 -29.97 -10.04
C LYS A 244 22.69 -28.79 -9.61
N ARG A 245 23.82 -28.61 -10.28
CA ARG A 245 24.64 -27.40 -10.09
C ARG A 245 23.93 -26.20 -10.73
N TYR A 246 23.68 -25.16 -9.95
CA TYR A 246 23.22 -23.86 -10.47
C TYR A 246 24.43 -23.16 -11.15
N ILE A 247 24.26 -22.76 -12.41
CA ILE A 247 25.24 -21.98 -13.15
C ILE A 247 24.58 -20.66 -13.55
N LEU A 248 25.02 -19.57 -12.92
CA LEU A 248 24.57 -18.24 -13.28
C LEU A 248 25.13 -17.88 -14.67
N LYS A 249 24.25 -17.60 -15.61
CA LYS A 249 24.62 -17.14 -16.96
C LYS A 249 24.12 -15.70 -17.13
N TYR A 250 25.00 -14.82 -17.54
CA TYR A 250 24.66 -13.43 -17.82
C TYR A 250 24.18 -13.28 -19.27
N THR A 251 23.17 -12.47 -19.50
CA THR A 251 22.63 -12.16 -20.85
C THR A 251 23.67 -11.49 -21.75
N THR A 252 24.62 -10.78 -21.14
CA THR A 252 25.76 -10.17 -21.85
C THR A 252 26.67 -11.18 -22.54
N VAL A 253 26.65 -12.46 -22.08
CA VAL A 253 27.48 -13.54 -22.65
C VAL A 253 26.70 -14.41 -23.63
N ASN A 254 25.41 -14.65 -23.37
CA ASN A 254 24.59 -15.61 -24.11
C ASN A 254 23.44 -14.97 -24.90
N GLY A 255 23.28 -13.63 -24.87
CA GLY A 255 22.12 -12.93 -25.41
C GLY A 255 20.88 -13.10 -24.52
N ALA A 256 19.87 -12.25 -24.73
CA ALA A 256 18.58 -12.44 -24.09
C ALA A 256 17.83 -13.60 -24.75
N PRO A 257 17.13 -14.49 -23.99
CA PRO A 257 16.24 -15.45 -24.57
C PRO A 257 15.17 -14.73 -25.43
N SER A 258 14.88 -15.26 -26.60
CA SER A 258 13.70 -14.81 -27.36
C SER A 258 12.45 -15.08 -26.54
N LEU A 259 11.66 -14.03 -26.27
CA LEU A 259 10.37 -14.09 -25.59
C LEU A 259 9.33 -14.87 -26.41
#